data_ff08df32c01aff3e45c9504fa1e3fc5d
#
_entry.id   ff08df32c01aff3e45c9504fa1e3fc5d
#
_cell.length_a   1.000
_cell.length_b   1.000
_cell.length_c   1.000
_cell.angle_alpha   90.00
_cell.angle_beta   90.00
_cell.angle_gamma   90.00
#
_symmetry.space_group_name_H-M   'P 1'
#
loop_
_entity.id
_entity.type
_entity.pdbx_description
1 polymer ?
#
loop_
_entity_poly.entity_id
_entity_poly.type
_entity_poly.pdbx_seq_one_letter_code
_entity_poly.pdbx_strand_id
1 'polypeptide(L)'
;MKTTGNTVFISGGSAGIGLAIAKKLSAAGNKIIINGRNEERLQNALKQLDNAVAIQGDLSVEADRIAIAKQLKENYPEVNIIINNAGAAFSYLLNETLNAHEKASIEMNTNYFSVIHFTELLLPHLIQKAEAAVINVSSIAVFGSHKLLPTYGATKAALHSYTVALRYSYEEQKNLQIYEVYPPLVNTEFSAEIGGANGIPPEEVADELLIALEKNQFDVPVGDTKQFFKEA
;
A
#
# COMPACT_ATOMS: atom_id res chain seq x y z
N MET A 1 -15.51 -2.35 8.52
CA MET A 1 -15.03 -3.71 8.78
C MET A 1 -14.49 -3.84 10.19
N LYS A 2 -14.35 -5.06 10.71
CA LYS A 2 -13.72 -5.26 12.02
C LYS A 2 -12.23 -4.88 11.94
N THR A 3 -11.74 -4.22 12.98
CA THR A 3 -10.32 -3.80 13.08
C THR A 3 -9.45 -4.75 13.89
N THR A 4 -10.03 -5.85 14.40
CA THR A 4 -9.38 -6.86 15.22
C THR A 4 -9.66 -8.27 14.70
N GLY A 5 -8.75 -9.21 14.98
CA GLY A 5 -8.92 -10.62 14.62
C GLY A 5 -8.75 -10.93 13.13
N ASN A 6 -8.15 -10.01 12.36
CA ASN A 6 -7.84 -10.22 10.96
C ASN A 6 -6.44 -10.82 10.79
N THR A 7 -6.18 -11.39 9.63
CA THR A 7 -4.84 -11.72 9.14
C THR A 7 -4.53 -10.80 7.96
N VAL A 8 -3.56 -9.93 8.15
CA VAL A 8 -3.28 -8.79 7.27
C VAL A 8 -1.93 -8.97 6.60
N PHE A 9 -1.91 -9.00 5.27
CA PHE A 9 -0.68 -8.91 4.49
C PHE A 9 -0.38 -7.45 4.13
N ILE A 10 0.89 -7.02 4.33
CA ILE A 10 1.34 -5.65 4.05
C ILE A 10 2.60 -5.69 3.20
N SER A 11 2.51 -5.26 1.94
CA SER A 11 3.69 -5.08 1.10
C SER A 11 4.47 -3.83 1.51
N GLY A 12 5.82 -3.91 1.50
CA GLY A 12 6.65 -2.82 2.02
C GLY A 12 6.48 -2.59 3.52
N GLY A 13 6.13 -3.64 4.28
CA GLY A 13 5.82 -3.55 5.71
C GLY A 13 7.02 -3.42 6.64
N SER A 14 8.24 -3.36 6.11
CA SER A 14 9.47 -3.29 6.93
C SER A 14 9.94 -1.88 7.29
N ALA A 15 9.32 -0.82 6.73
CA ALA A 15 9.70 0.57 6.98
C ALA A 15 8.53 1.53 6.69
N GLY A 16 8.69 2.80 7.08
CA GLY A 16 7.82 3.92 6.74
C GLY A 16 6.35 3.67 7.04
N ILE A 17 5.47 4.03 6.09
CA ILE A 17 4.02 3.90 6.23
C ILE A 17 3.61 2.45 6.48
N GLY A 18 4.19 1.49 5.73
CA GLY A 18 3.84 0.08 5.87
C GLY A 18 4.15 -0.47 7.26
N LEU A 19 5.27 -0.10 7.87
CA LEU A 19 5.62 -0.48 9.24
C LEU A 19 4.72 0.19 10.27
N ALA A 20 4.38 1.47 10.09
CA ALA A 20 3.47 2.17 10.98
C ALA A 20 2.08 1.52 10.99
N ILE A 21 1.54 1.17 9.80
CA ILE A 21 0.29 0.43 9.66
C ILE A 21 0.41 -0.95 10.33
N ALA A 22 1.52 -1.67 10.10
CA ALA A 22 1.77 -2.97 10.71
C ALA A 22 1.73 -2.91 12.24
N LYS A 23 2.41 -1.92 12.84
CA LYS A 23 2.39 -1.70 14.30
C LYS A 23 0.99 -1.41 14.83
N LYS A 24 0.26 -0.52 14.16
CA LYS A 24 -1.07 -0.12 14.60
C LYS A 24 -2.05 -1.30 14.56
N LEU A 25 -2.06 -2.06 13.46
CA LEU A 25 -2.92 -3.24 13.32
C LEU A 25 -2.49 -4.41 14.21
N SER A 26 -1.17 -4.60 14.44
CA SER A 26 -0.65 -5.58 15.40
C SER A 26 -1.14 -5.29 16.81
N ALA A 27 -0.99 -4.04 17.28
CA ALA A 27 -1.47 -3.61 18.59
C ALA A 27 -2.99 -3.74 18.75
N ALA A 28 -3.76 -3.68 17.65
CA ALA A 28 -5.20 -3.95 17.64
C ALA A 28 -5.56 -5.45 17.66
N GLY A 29 -4.58 -6.36 17.77
CA GLY A 29 -4.81 -7.80 17.91
C GLY A 29 -5.01 -8.55 16.60
N ASN A 30 -4.46 -8.04 15.50
CA ASN A 30 -4.43 -8.74 14.21
C ASN A 30 -3.13 -9.54 14.05
N LYS A 31 -3.18 -10.61 13.25
CA LYS A 31 -1.99 -11.31 12.76
C LYS A 31 -1.43 -10.54 11.56
N ILE A 32 -0.14 -10.21 11.58
CA ILE A 32 0.50 -9.41 10.56
C ILE A 32 1.47 -10.24 9.72
N ILE A 33 1.40 -10.10 8.42
CA ILE A 33 2.35 -10.69 7.48
C ILE A 33 2.98 -9.52 6.72
N ILE A 34 4.23 -9.20 7.03
CA ILE A 34 4.97 -8.15 6.33
C ILE A 34 5.77 -8.74 5.17
N ASN A 35 5.82 -8.00 4.07
CA ASN A 35 6.66 -8.34 2.92
C ASN A 35 7.65 -7.20 2.64
N GLY A 36 8.82 -7.57 2.15
CA GLY A 36 9.88 -6.66 1.74
C GLY A 36 11.05 -7.41 1.12
N ARG A 37 11.98 -6.68 0.50
CA ARG A 37 13.13 -7.26 -0.21
C ARG A 37 14.32 -7.55 0.70
N ASN A 38 14.49 -6.77 1.74
CA ASN A 38 15.65 -6.82 2.64
C ASN A 38 15.31 -7.61 3.90
N GLU A 39 15.96 -8.76 4.06
CA GLU A 39 15.76 -9.69 5.18
C GLU A 39 16.07 -9.04 6.52
N GLU A 40 17.19 -8.29 6.63
CA GLU A 40 17.57 -7.64 7.89
C GLU A 40 16.52 -6.62 8.34
N ARG A 41 15.98 -5.80 7.40
CA ARG A 41 14.90 -4.86 7.70
C ARG A 41 13.63 -5.58 8.13
N LEU A 42 13.29 -6.69 7.50
CA LEU A 42 12.15 -7.52 7.89
C LEU A 42 12.31 -8.05 9.32
N GLN A 43 13.47 -8.60 9.65
CA GLN A 43 13.76 -9.11 11.01
C GLN A 43 13.74 -7.99 12.06
N ASN A 44 14.23 -6.79 11.71
CA ASN A 44 14.18 -5.64 12.62
C ASN A 44 12.74 -5.09 12.79
N ALA A 45 11.91 -5.18 11.77
CA ALA A 45 10.49 -4.84 11.87
C ALA A 45 9.71 -5.83 12.74
N LEU A 46 9.98 -7.13 12.59
CA LEU A 46 9.33 -8.18 13.41
C LEU A 46 9.56 -8.00 14.91
N LYS A 47 10.72 -7.49 15.34
CA LYS A 47 11.00 -7.19 16.75
C LYS A 47 10.08 -6.13 17.37
N GLN A 48 9.34 -5.41 16.54
CA GLN A 48 8.46 -4.30 16.90
C GLN A 48 6.97 -4.64 16.77
N LEU A 49 6.67 -5.90 16.43
CA LEU A 49 5.31 -6.37 16.16
C LEU A 49 4.99 -7.57 17.02
N ASP A 50 3.77 -7.61 17.54
CA ASP A 50 3.21 -8.80 18.16
C ASP A 50 2.55 -9.66 17.07
N ASN A 51 2.59 -11.00 17.21
CA ASN A 51 1.92 -11.93 16.31
C ASN A 51 2.16 -11.65 14.81
N ALA A 52 3.44 -11.54 14.42
CA ALA A 52 3.81 -11.19 13.07
C ALA A 52 4.80 -12.20 12.45
N VAL A 53 4.75 -12.31 11.13
CA VAL A 53 5.70 -13.08 10.30
C VAL A 53 6.15 -12.24 9.11
N ALA A 54 7.28 -12.61 8.50
CA ALA A 54 7.78 -11.96 7.30
C ALA A 54 7.82 -12.94 6.13
N ILE A 55 7.55 -12.41 4.94
CA ILE A 55 7.77 -13.09 3.66
C ILE A 55 8.71 -12.22 2.83
N GLN A 56 9.94 -12.68 2.62
CA GLN A 56 10.88 -11.98 1.76
C GLN A 56 10.52 -12.17 0.28
N GLY A 57 10.64 -11.10 -0.50
CA GLY A 57 10.48 -11.12 -1.95
C GLY A 57 10.17 -9.74 -2.52
N ASP A 58 10.40 -9.58 -3.82
CA ASP A 58 10.19 -8.34 -4.57
C ASP A 58 8.90 -8.42 -5.40
N LEU A 59 7.86 -7.72 -5.00
CA LEU A 59 6.60 -7.70 -5.75
C LEU A 59 6.72 -7.03 -7.14
N SER A 60 7.81 -6.34 -7.46
CA SER A 60 8.07 -5.89 -8.83
C SER A 60 8.49 -7.04 -9.76
N VAL A 61 8.92 -8.17 -9.20
CA VAL A 61 9.31 -9.41 -9.92
C VAL A 61 8.12 -10.36 -9.99
N GLU A 62 7.72 -10.77 -11.19
CA GLU A 62 6.52 -11.60 -11.39
C GLU A 62 6.61 -12.95 -10.68
N ALA A 63 7.77 -13.63 -10.75
CA ALA A 63 7.97 -14.92 -10.10
C ALA A 63 7.77 -14.83 -8.57
N ASP A 64 8.29 -13.76 -7.94
CA ASP A 64 8.13 -13.53 -6.52
C ASP A 64 6.66 -13.25 -6.17
N ARG A 65 5.94 -12.45 -6.99
CA ARG A 65 4.50 -12.21 -6.79
C ARG A 65 3.70 -13.51 -6.76
N ILE A 66 3.95 -14.38 -7.73
CA ILE A 66 3.28 -15.69 -7.84
C ILE A 66 3.61 -16.55 -6.62
N ALA A 67 4.90 -16.62 -6.24
CA ALA A 67 5.36 -17.42 -5.10
C ALA A 67 4.75 -16.91 -3.77
N ILE A 68 4.75 -15.59 -3.54
CA ILE A 68 4.19 -14.97 -2.34
C ILE A 68 2.67 -15.20 -2.28
N ALA A 69 1.95 -14.98 -3.38
CA ALA A 69 0.51 -15.22 -3.43
C ALA A 69 0.16 -16.69 -3.17
N LYS A 70 0.96 -17.63 -3.69
CA LYS A 70 0.82 -19.06 -3.41
C LYS A 70 1.07 -19.34 -1.92
N GLN A 71 2.18 -18.84 -1.36
CA GLN A 71 2.53 -19.03 0.06
C GLN A 71 1.44 -18.47 0.98
N LEU A 72 0.84 -17.32 0.66
CA LEU A 72 -0.27 -16.76 1.43
C LEU A 72 -1.48 -17.68 1.43
N LYS A 73 -1.87 -18.22 0.29
CA LYS A 73 -3.03 -19.12 0.18
C LYS A 73 -2.81 -20.47 0.87
N GLU A 74 -1.59 -21.01 0.85
CA GLU A 74 -1.27 -22.34 1.38
C GLU A 74 -0.94 -22.30 2.88
N ASN A 75 -0.11 -21.34 3.32
CA ASN A 75 0.42 -21.30 4.68
C ASN A 75 -0.34 -20.35 5.60
N TYR A 76 -1.09 -19.40 5.03
CA TYR A 76 -1.87 -18.39 5.76
C TYR A 76 -3.27 -18.27 5.16
N PRO A 77 -4.02 -19.38 5.07
CA PRO A 77 -5.34 -19.39 4.43
C PRO A 77 -6.34 -18.43 5.09
N GLU A 78 -6.09 -17.99 6.30
CA GLU A 78 -6.90 -17.00 7.03
C GLU A 78 -6.71 -15.54 6.55
N VAL A 79 -5.73 -15.24 5.67
CA VAL A 79 -5.54 -13.88 5.13
C VAL A 79 -6.84 -13.36 4.53
N ASN A 80 -7.28 -12.23 5.06
CA ASN A 80 -8.51 -11.57 4.64
C ASN A 80 -8.33 -10.07 4.32
N ILE A 81 -7.14 -9.50 4.61
CA ILE A 81 -6.81 -8.12 4.24
C ILE A 81 -5.46 -8.13 3.51
N ILE A 82 -5.41 -7.46 2.35
CA ILE A 82 -4.16 -7.15 1.67
C ILE A 82 -3.97 -5.64 1.58
N ILE A 83 -2.77 -5.17 1.94
CA ILE A 83 -2.39 -3.75 1.86
C ILE A 83 -1.26 -3.61 0.85
N ASN A 84 -1.59 -3.06 -0.31
CA ASN A 84 -0.66 -2.72 -1.38
C ASN A 84 0.00 -1.37 -1.05
N ASN A 85 1.11 -1.42 -0.30
CA ASN A 85 1.84 -0.24 0.16
C ASN A 85 3.23 -0.12 -0.48
N ALA A 86 3.85 -1.23 -0.90
CA ALA A 86 5.14 -1.16 -1.59
C ALA A 86 5.10 -0.21 -2.79
N GLY A 87 6.13 0.61 -2.95
CA GLY A 87 6.20 1.58 -4.03
C GLY A 87 7.63 1.97 -4.37
N ALA A 88 7.80 2.60 -5.52
CA ALA A 88 9.02 3.21 -5.99
C ALA A 88 8.74 4.65 -6.45
N ALA A 89 9.69 5.54 -6.19
CA ALA A 89 9.70 6.91 -6.71
C ALA A 89 11.15 7.33 -6.95
N PHE A 90 11.36 8.09 -8.01
CA PHE A 90 12.67 8.67 -8.32
C PHE A 90 12.58 10.19 -8.33
N SER A 91 13.46 10.83 -7.56
CA SER A 91 13.58 12.30 -7.59
C SER A 91 14.49 12.72 -8.74
N TYR A 92 13.97 13.53 -9.69
CA TYR A 92 14.71 14.07 -10.80
C TYR A 92 13.95 15.21 -11.50
N LEU A 93 14.68 15.97 -12.32
CA LEU A 93 14.11 17.01 -13.19
C LEU A 93 14.07 16.50 -14.64
N LEU A 94 12.94 16.67 -15.32
CA LEU A 94 12.79 16.21 -16.72
C LEU A 94 13.77 16.88 -17.70
N ASN A 95 14.13 18.13 -17.46
CA ASN A 95 15.06 18.88 -18.29
C ASN A 95 16.56 18.56 -18.01
N GLU A 96 16.85 17.71 -17.01
CA GLU A 96 18.21 17.39 -16.59
C GLU A 96 18.52 15.89 -16.68
N THR A 97 17.57 15.07 -17.14
CA THR A 97 17.74 13.61 -17.22
C THR A 97 17.48 13.07 -18.62
N LEU A 98 18.25 12.07 -19.01
CA LEU A 98 18.07 11.32 -20.26
C LEU A 98 17.42 9.95 -20.04
N ASN A 99 17.18 9.50 -18.78
CA ASN A 99 16.65 8.20 -18.46
C ASN A 99 15.26 8.23 -17.79
N ALA A 100 14.46 9.26 -18.09
CA ALA A 100 13.11 9.39 -17.55
C ALA A 100 12.20 8.19 -17.88
N HIS A 101 12.34 7.64 -19.11
CA HIS A 101 11.58 6.45 -19.52
C HIS A 101 11.89 5.22 -18.67
N GLU A 102 13.16 4.97 -18.35
CA GLU A 102 13.58 3.85 -17.51
C GLU A 102 13.00 3.98 -16.09
N LYS A 103 13.15 5.17 -15.49
CA LYS A 103 12.59 5.47 -14.15
C LYS A 103 11.07 5.32 -14.12
N ALA A 104 10.37 5.90 -15.10
CA ALA A 104 8.92 5.76 -15.24
C ALA A 104 8.48 4.30 -15.39
N SER A 105 9.24 3.49 -16.13
CA SER A 105 8.95 2.06 -16.32
C SER A 105 9.07 1.29 -15.01
N ILE A 106 10.10 1.56 -14.21
CA ILE A 106 10.28 0.94 -12.88
C ILE A 106 9.16 1.36 -11.93
N GLU A 107 8.83 2.66 -11.88
CA GLU A 107 7.73 3.19 -11.07
C GLU A 107 6.39 2.57 -11.48
N MET A 108 6.08 2.52 -12.78
CA MET A 108 4.83 1.97 -13.28
C MET A 108 4.73 0.46 -12.99
N ASN A 109 5.82 -0.28 -13.18
CA ASN A 109 5.85 -1.70 -12.85
C ASN A 109 5.59 -1.94 -11.36
N THR A 110 6.26 -1.18 -10.48
CA THR A 110 6.15 -1.36 -9.03
C THR A 110 4.82 -0.84 -8.48
N ASN A 111 4.39 0.36 -8.88
CA ASN A 111 3.27 1.05 -8.24
C ASN A 111 1.91 0.68 -8.85
N TYR A 112 1.89 0.10 -10.06
CA TYR A 112 0.66 -0.16 -10.79
C TYR A 112 0.56 -1.62 -11.27
N PHE A 113 1.42 -2.09 -12.17
CA PHE A 113 1.28 -3.43 -12.72
C PHE A 113 1.43 -4.53 -11.67
N SER A 114 2.37 -4.36 -10.74
CA SER A 114 2.53 -5.33 -9.65
C SER A 114 1.30 -5.41 -8.75
N VAL A 115 0.66 -4.27 -8.47
CA VAL A 115 -0.54 -4.20 -7.65
C VAL A 115 -1.71 -4.90 -8.31
N ILE A 116 -1.92 -4.66 -9.61
CA ILE A 116 -2.97 -5.35 -10.38
C ILE A 116 -2.78 -6.86 -10.31
N HIS A 117 -1.60 -7.34 -10.71
CA HIS A 117 -1.34 -8.78 -10.78
C HIS A 117 -1.40 -9.45 -9.41
N PHE A 118 -0.84 -8.82 -8.37
CA PHE A 118 -0.89 -9.38 -7.02
C PHE A 118 -2.32 -9.44 -6.48
N THR A 119 -3.12 -8.39 -6.72
CA THR A 119 -4.53 -8.35 -6.36
C THR A 119 -5.32 -9.43 -7.12
N GLU A 120 -5.12 -9.58 -8.43
CA GLU A 120 -5.74 -10.61 -9.26
C GLU A 120 -5.46 -12.03 -8.72
N LEU A 121 -4.22 -12.32 -8.31
CA LEU A 121 -3.83 -13.62 -7.75
C LEU A 121 -4.53 -13.97 -6.43
N LEU A 122 -4.95 -12.95 -5.65
CA LEU A 122 -5.53 -13.11 -4.31
C LEU A 122 -7.04 -12.87 -4.26
N LEU A 123 -7.64 -12.14 -5.20
CA LEU A 123 -9.08 -11.86 -5.22
C LEU A 123 -9.95 -13.12 -5.11
N PRO A 124 -9.70 -14.23 -5.85
CA PRO A 124 -10.50 -15.45 -5.71
C PRO A 124 -10.47 -16.06 -4.30
N HIS A 125 -9.39 -15.83 -3.55
CA HIS A 125 -9.26 -16.23 -2.16
C HIS A 125 -10.00 -15.28 -1.22
N LEU A 126 -9.86 -13.96 -1.43
CA LEU A 126 -10.46 -12.92 -0.59
C LEU A 126 -11.99 -12.93 -0.64
N ILE A 127 -12.58 -13.10 -1.82
CA ILE A 127 -14.04 -13.12 -1.97
C ILE A 127 -14.73 -14.31 -1.26
N GLN A 128 -13.98 -15.34 -0.88
CA GLN A 128 -14.48 -16.46 -0.10
C GLN A 128 -14.47 -16.23 1.41
N LYS A 129 -13.89 -15.12 1.88
CA LYS A 129 -13.88 -14.77 3.31
C LYS A 129 -15.21 -14.19 3.74
N ALA A 130 -15.55 -14.37 5.02
CA ALA A 130 -16.74 -13.74 5.59
C ALA A 130 -16.66 -12.20 5.54
N GLU A 131 -15.45 -11.66 5.67
CA GLU A 131 -15.13 -10.24 5.53
C GLU A 131 -13.70 -10.11 4.99
N ALA A 132 -13.51 -9.30 3.95
CA ALA A 132 -12.21 -9.10 3.32
C ALA A 132 -12.00 -7.64 2.90
N ALA A 133 -10.73 -7.25 2.75
CA ALA A 133 -10.40 -5.95 2.17
C ALA A 133 -9.16 -5.98 1.28
N VAL A 134 -9.20 -5.13 0.25
CA VAL A 134 -8.04 -4.67 -0.52
C VAL A 134 -7.83 -3.21 -0.18
N ILE A 135 -6.63 -2.84 0.25
CA ILE A 135 -6.25 -1.48 0.63
C ILE A 135 -5.09 -1.05 -0.25
N ASN A 136 -5.30 -0.05 -1.09
CA ASN A 136 -4.26 0.51 -1.95
C ASN A 136 -3.72 1.82 -1.34
N VAL A 137 -2.41 1.88 -1.10
CA VAL A 137 -1.76 3.11 -0.64
C VAL A 137 -1.36 3.92 -1.87
N SER A 138 -2.15 4.96 -2.14
CA SER A 138 -1.97 5.89 -3.24
C SER A 138 -1.10 7.09 -2.81
N SER A 139 -1.50 8.31 -3.08
CA SER A 139 -0.78 9.54 -2.72
C SER A 139 -1.63 10.77 -3.03
N ILE A 140 -1.33 11.90 -2.41
CA ILE A 140 -1.78 13.22 -2.86
C ILE A 140 -1.40 13.50 -4.33
N ALA A 141 -0.37 12.84 -4.84
CA ALA A 141 0.11 12.96 -6.22
C ALA A 141 -0.91 12.49 -7.29
N VAL A 142 -2.03 11.90 -6.91
CA VAL A 142 -3.14 11.60 -7.83
C VAL A 142 -3.81 12.87 -8.35
N PHE A 143 -3.78 13.96 -7.58
CA PHE A 143 -4.43 15.24 -7.91
C PHE A 143 -3.53 16.19 -8.71
N GLY A 144 -2.24 15.90 -8.84
CA GLY A 144 -1.32 16.76 -9.58
C GLY A 144 0.11 16.27 -9.63
N SER A 145 0.86 16.83 -10.58
CA SER A 145 2.26 16.48 -10.78
C SER A 145 3.17 17.29 -9.86
N HIS A 146 4.30 16.71 -9.46
CA HIS A 146 5.33 17.37 -8.69
C HIS A 146 6.64 17.49 -9.49
N LYS A 147 7.30 18.65 -9.45
CA LYS A 147 8.50 18.94 -10.23
C LYS A 147 9.63 17.91 -10.03
N LEU A 148 9.82 17.46 -8.78
CA LEU A 148 10.84 16.48 -8.42
C LEU A 148 10.39 15.02 -8.54
N LEU A 149 9.11 14.76 -8.81
CA LEU A 149 8.54 13.43 -8.99
C LEU A 149 7.72 13.39 -10.30
N PRO A 150 8.34 13.69 -11.45
CA PRO A 150 7.60 14.01 -12.66
C PRO A 150 6.79 12.85 -13.25
N THR A 151 7.16 11.60 -12.95
CA THR A 151 6.50 10.39 -13.47
C THR A 151 5.75 9.60 -12.39
N TYR A 152 6.10 9.79 -11.11
CA TYR A 152 5.46 9.12 -10.01
C TYR A 152 3.95 9.39 -9.92
N GLY A 153 3.52 10.65 -10.09
CA GLY A 153 2.11 11.04 -10.04
C GLY A 153 1.25 10.27 -11.04
N ALA A 154 1.77 10.04 -12.26
CA ALA A 154 1.08 9.25 -13.27
C ALA A 154 0.82 7.79 -12.80
N THR A 155 1.76 7.18 -12.06
CA THR A 155 1.58 5.82 -11.53
C THR A 155 0.49 5.78 -10.45
N LYS A 156 0.41 6.81 -9.62
CA LYS A 156 -0.62 6.90 -8.57
C LYS A 156 -1.99 7.25 -9.12
N ALA A 157 -2.05 8.09 -10.17
CA ALA A 157 -3.29 8.33 -10.91
C ALA A 157 -3.81 7.05 -11.60
N ALA A 158 -2.92 6.25 -12.19
CA ALA A 158 -3.27 4.95 -12.75
C ALA A 158 -3.78 3.98 -11.67
N LEU A 159 -3.13 3.92 -10.50
CA LEU A 159 -3.56 3.11 -9.36
C LEU A 159 -4.94 3.55 -8.84
N HIS A 160 -5.18 4.86 -8.74
CA HIS A 160 -6.48 5.42 -8.38
C HIS A 160 -7.57 4.97 -9.36
N SER A 161 -7.35 5.15 -10.67
CA SER A 161 -8.29 4.70 -11.70
C SER A 161 -8.59 3.20 -11.59
N TYR A 162 -7.58 2.36 -11.36
CA TYR A 162 -7.76 0.92 -11.11
C TYR A 162 -8.57 0.65 -9.85
N THR A 163 -8.31 1.36 -8.75
CA THR A 163 -9.03 1.17 -7.48
C THR A 163 -10.51 1.48 -7.63
N VAL A 164 -10.84 2.56 -8.35
CA VAL A 164 -12.24 2.91 -8.67
C VAL A 164 -12.89 1.83 -9.55
N ALA A 165 -12.20 1.37 -10.60
CA ALA A 165 -12.69 0.30 -11.46
C ALA A 165 -12.92 -1.01 -10.69
N LEU A 166 -12.02 -1.34 -9.74
CA LEU A 166 -12.13 -2.50 -8.87
C LEU A 166 -13.37 -2.40 -7.97
N ARG A 167 -13.65 -1.22 -7.39
CA ARG A 167 -14.88 -0.99 -6.60
C ARG A 167 -16.14 -1.25 -7.42
N TYR A 168 -16.23 -0.72 -8.63
CA TYR A 168 -17.38 -0.96 -9.52
C TYR A 168 -17.52 -2.43 -9.89
N SER A 169 -16.41 -3.11 -10.18
CA SER A 169 -16.42 -4.52 -10.58
C SER A 169 -16.90 -5.46 -9.47
N TYR A 170 -16.72 -5.07 -8.21
CA TYR A 170 -17.05 -5.88 -7.03
C TYR A 170 -18.13 -5.25 -6.14
N GLU A 171 -18.95 -4.31 -6.66
CA GLU A 171 -19.99 -3.62 -5.87
C GLU A 171 -21.05 -4.57 -5.29
N GLU A 172 -21.32 -5.68 -5.98
CA GLU A 172 -22.25 -6.72 -5.51
C GLU A 172 -21.61 -7.68 -4.48
N GLN A 173 -20.29 -7.69 -4.35
CA GLN A 173 -19.55 -8.56 -3.44
C GLN A 173 -19.48 -7.92 -2.04
N LYS A 174 -20.56 -8.00 -1.26
CA LYS A 174 -20.75 -7.26 0.00
C LYS A 174 -19.73 -7.58 1.12
N ASN A 175 -19.06 -8.72 1.05
CA ASN A 175 -18.01 -9.11 1.98
C ASN A 175 -16.61 -8.61 1.60
N LEU A 176 -16.42 -8.05 0.40
CA LEU A 176 -15.16 -7.46 -0.07
C LEU A 176 -15.25 -5.93 -0.03
N GLN A 177 -14.34 -5.30 0.70
CA GLN A 177 -14.24 -3.85 0.80
C GLN A 177 -12.94 -3.37 0.15
N ILE A 178 -13.00 -2.25 -0.58
CA ILE A 178 -11.84 -1.72 -1.31
C ILE A 178 -11.59 -0.29 -0.86
N TYR A 179 -10.45 -0.11 -0.18
CA TYR A 179 -10.02 1.17 0.37
C TYR A 179 -8.88 1.76 -0.45
N GLU A 180 -8.83 3.08 -0.48
CA GLU A 180 -7.68 3.80 -1.00
C GLU A 180 -7.22 4.86 0.01
N VAL A 181 -5.92 4.84 0.33
CA VAL A 181 -5.30 5.78 1.26
C VAL A 181 -4.51 6.80 0.45
N TYR A 182 -4.68 8.07 0.75
CA TYR A 182 -4.03 9.17 0.03
C TYR A 182 -3.12 9.96 0.99
N PRO A 183 -1.89 9.48 1.26
CA PRO A 183 -0.95 10.20 2.09
C PRO A 183 -0.47 11.48 1.40
N PRO A 184 -0.25 12.58 2.14
CA PRO A 184 0.54 13.72 1.69
C PRO A 184 2.04 13.39 1.73
N LEU A 185 2.90 14.41 1.85
CA LEU A 185 4.31 14.20 2.18
C LEU A 185 4.41 13.57 3.59
N VAL A 186 5.05 12.41 3.69
CA VAL A 186 5.22 11.67 4.96
C VAL A 186 6.71 11.56 5.28
N ASN A 187 7.08 11.78 6.52
CA ASN A 187 8.47 11.69 6.98
C ASN A 187 8.94 10.24 7.02
N THR A 188 9.51 9.79 5.91
CA THR A 188 10.03 8.43 5.72
C THR A 188 11.32 8.48 4.89
N GLU A 189 12.09 7.40 4.91
CA GLU A 189 13.25 7.24 4.03
C GLU A 189 12.85 7.38 2.53
N PHE A 190 11.67 6.89 2.17
CA PHE A 190 11.14 6.96 0.80
C PHE A 190 11.04 8.39 0.25
N SER A 191 10.74 9.36 1.10
CA SER A 191 10.53 10.77 0.74
C SER A 191 11.74 11.66 1.08
N ALA A 192 12.85 11.09 1.53
CA ALA A 192 14.01 11.86 2.02
C ALA A 192 14.52 12.87 0.99
N GLU A 193 14.63 12.48 -0.29
CA GLU A 193 15.14 13.32 -1.39
C GLU A 193 14.19 14.46 -1.80
N ILE A 194 12.94 14.43 -1.36
CA ILE A 194 11.91 15.45 -1.69
C ILE A 194 11.48 16.26 -0.46
N GLY A 195 12.30 16.25 0.59
CA GLY A 195 12.03 17.02 1.80
C GLY A 195 11.13 16.32 2.81
N GLY A 196 11.15 14.98 2.83
CA GLY A 196 10.34 14.15 3.72
C GLY A 196 10.39 14.52 5.19
N ALA A 197 11.51 15.11 5.67
CA ALA A 197 11.62 15.60 7.04
C ALA A 197 10.56 16.66 7.43
N ASN A 198 9.96 17.34 6.45
CA ASN A 198 8.88 18.29 6.66
C ASN A 198 7.48 17.65 6.54
N GLY A 199 7.41 16.35 6.25
CA GLY A 199 6.15 15.62 6.14
C GLY A 199 5.56 15.22 7.49
N ILE A 200 4.32 14.76 7.45
CA ILE A 200 3.65 14.21 8.63
C ILE A 200 4.32 12.89 9.08
N PRO A 201 4.21 12.49 10.34
CA PRO A 201 4.69 11.19 10.79
C PRO A 201 3.89 10.04 10.15
N PRO A 202 4.52 8.89 9.82
CA PRO A 202 3.83 7.76 9.20
C PRO A 202 2.74 7.15 10.10
N GLU A 203 2.82 7.34 11.41
CA GLU A 203 1.83 6.93 12.39
C GLU A 203 0.47 7.60 12.15
N GLU A 204 0.45 8.84 11.69
CA GLU A 204 -0.79 9.57 11.36
C GLU A 204 -1.55 8.90 10.19
N VAL A 205 -0.81 8.37 9.21
CA VAL A 205 -1.41 7.59 8.12
C VAL A 205 -2.05 6.29 8.64
N ALA A 206 -1.38 5.63 9.57
CA ALA A 206 -1.88 4.40 10.18
C ALA A 206 -3.13 4.65 11.05
N ASP A 207 -3.16 5.76 11.78
CA ASP A 207 -4.30 6.16 12.62
C ASP A 207 -5.53 6.47 11.76
N GLU A 208 -5.37 7.25 10.68
CA GLU A 208 -6.48 7.58 9.77
C GLU A 208 -7.01 6.32 9.06
N LEU A 209 -6.12 5.40 8.68
CA LEU A 209 -6.56 4.12 8.09
C LEU A 209 -7.40 3.31 9.09
N LEU A 210 -6.97 3.19 10.36
CA LEU A 210 -7.72 2.43 11.35
C LEU A 210 -9.11 3.04 11.58
N ILE A 211 -9.21 4.36 11.69
CA ILE A 211 -10.48 5.09 11.80
C ILE A 211 -11.37 4.84 10.57
N ALA A 212 -10.77 4.84 9.37
CA ALA A 212 -11.50 4.62 8.13
C ALA A 212 -12.08 3.19 8.04
N LEU A 213 -11.30 2.19 8.49
CA LEU A 213 -11.77 0.80 8.57
C LEU A 213 -12.98 0.66 9.52
N GLU A 214 -12.92 1.29 10.70
CA GLU A 214 -14.03 1.30 11.67
C GLU A 214 -15.30 1.94 11.11
N LYS A 215 -15.13 3.05 10.37
CA LYS A 215 -16.24 3.85 9.82
C LYS A 215 -16.71 3.39 8.44
N ASN A 216 -16.06 2.38 7.82
CA ASN A 216 -16.26 1.99 6.42
C ASN A 216 -16.11 3.19 5.46
N GLN A 217 -15.11 4.03 5.69
CA GLN A 217 -14.77 5.15 4.84
C GLN A 217 -13.75 4.69 3.79
N PHE A 218 -14.20 4.42 2.57
CA PHE A 218 -13.39 3.77 1.52
C PHE A 218 -12.30 4.66 0.93
N ASP A 219 -12.49 5.97 0.93
CA ASP A 219 -11.47 6.96 0.57
C ASP A 219 -10.90 7.57 1.84
N VAL A 220 -9.57 7.48 2.00
CA VAL A 220 -8.85 7.85 3.23
C VAL A 220 -7.83 8.95 2.91
N PRO A 221 -8.29 10.20 2.69
CA PRO A 221 -7.38 11.33 2.55
C PRO A 221 -6.76 11.65 3.91
N VAL A 222 -5.43 11.78 3.97
CA VAL A 222 -4.67 12.02 5.19
C VAL A 222 -4.08 13.43 5.19
N GLY A 223 -4.06 14.11 6.35
CA GLY A 223 -3.45 15.43 6.50
C GLY A 223 -3.96 16.43 5.46
N ASP A 224 -3.04 17.13 4.80
CA ASP A 224 -3.36 18.15 3.80
C ASP A 224 -4.11 17.61 2.57
N THR A 225 -4.03 16.30 2.30
CA THR A 225 -4.79 15.69 1.19
C THR A 225 -6.29 15.85 1.37
N LYS A 226 -6.78 16.01 2.60
CA LYS A 226 -8.20 16.24 2.89
C LYS A 226 -8.76 17.49 2.21
N GLN A 227 -7.93 18.51 1.99
CA GLN A 227 -8.34 19.72 1.30
C GLN A 227 -8.51 19.46 -0.21
N PHE A 228 -7.51 18.86 -0.83
CA PHE A 228 -7.55 18.52 -2.27
C PHE A 228 -8.71 17.56 -2.60
N PHE A 229 -8.99 16.62 -1.71
CA PHE A 229 -10.07 15.66 -1.89
C PHE A 229 -11.48 16.27 -1.88
N LYS A 230 -11.67 17.44 -1.27
CA LYS A 230 -12.95 18.16 -1.27
C LYS A 230 -13.18 18.98 -2.53
N GLU A 231 -12.10 19.32 -3.24
CA GLU A 231 -12.12 20.16 -4.44
C GLU A 231 -12.15 19.36 -5.74
N ALA A 232 -11.92 18.03 -5.68
CA ALA A 232 -11.91 17.11 -6.80
C ALA A 232 -13.29 16.46 -7.00
#